data_5cfd54b2373268871d76900ce262b5b6
#
_entry.id   5cfd54b2373268871d76900ce262b5b6
#
_cell.length_a   1.000
_cell.length_b   1.000
_cell.length_c   1.000
_cell.angle_alpha   90.00
_cell.angle_beta   90.00
_cell.angle_gamma   90.00
#
_symmetry.space_group_name_H-M   'P 1'
#
loop_
_entity.id
_entity.type
_entity.pdbx_description
1 polymer ?
#
loop_
_entity_poly.entity_id
_entity_poly.type
_entity_poly.pdbx_seq_one_letter_code
_entity_poly.pdbx_strand_id
1 'polypeptide(L)'
;MDLSAEQRSVHLNAHRLWVEQQSKSGRSIRSGYLVDGNRRPGGGGLLMFEAASYDEALAWVQQDPMIRADLVAWTLQEWIPVIGEGLP
;
A
#
# COMPACT_ATOMS: atom_id res chain seq x y z
N MET A 1 3.25 16.82 10.95
CA MET A 1 2.68 17.95 10.21
C MET A 1 1.25 17.63 9.85
N ASP A 2 0.35 18.51 10.21
CA ASP A 2 -1.06 18.31 9.89
C ASP A 2 -1.35 18.89 8.51
N LEU A 3 -1.86 18.04 7.64
CA LEU A 3 -2.31 18.45 6.33
C LEU A 3 -3.80 18.74 6.35
N SER A 4 -4.24 19.70 5.54
CA SER A 4 -5.65 19.89 5.31
C SER A 4 -6.25 18.64 4.65
N ALA A 5 -7.59 18.51 4.74
CA ALA A 5 -8.28 17.42 4.08
C ALA A 5 -8.05 17.42 2.57
N GLU A 6 -7.96 18.60 1.97
CA GLU A 6 -7.69 18.74 0.53
C GLU A 6 -6.31 18.25 0.16
N GLN A 7 -5.28 18.64 0.93
CA GLN A 7 -3.91 18.19 0.69
C GLN A 7 -3.79 16.68 0.85
N ARG A 8 -4.43 16.13 1.88
CA ARG A 8 -4.44 14.68 2.10
C ARG A 8 -5.13 13.94 0.95
N SER A 9 -6.22 14.50 0.45
CA SER A 9 -6.97 13.93 -0.67
C SER A 9 -6.12 13.88 -1.95
N VAL A 10 -5.34 14.92 -2.22
CA VAL A 10 -4.44 14.96 -3.38
C VAL A 10 -3.43 13.81 -3.31
N HIS A 11 -2.80 13.62 -2.17
CA HIS A 11 -1.81 12.55 -2.01
C HIS A 11 -2.44 11.16 -2.05
N LEU A 12 -3.65 11.01 -1.50
CA LEU A 12 -4.37 9.75 -1.56
C LEU A 12 -4.76 9.40 -2.99
N ASN A 13 -5.19 10.38 -3.78
CA ASN A 13 -5.47 10.16 -5.20
C ASN A 13 -4.22 9.79 -5.97
N ALA A 14 -3.10 10.42 -5.69
CA ALA A 14 -1.82 10.07 -6.31
C ALA A 14 -1.41 8.64 -5.97
N HIS A 15 -1.61 8.22 -4.73
CA HIS A 15 -1.37 6.84 -4.30
C HIS A 15 -2.22 5.86 -5.09
N ARG A 16 -3.52 6.12 -5.24
CA ARG A 16 -4.42 5.25 -6.00
C ARG A 16 -4.00 5.12 -7.45
N LEU A 17 -3.65 6.22 -8.08
CA LEU A 17 -3.19 6.21 -9.47
C LEU A 17 -1.90 5.41 -9.62
N TRP A 18 -0.97 5.57 -8.68
CA TRP A 18 0.28 4.82 -8.68
C TRP A 18 0.02 3.31 -8.58
N VAL A 19 -0.86 2.90 -7.65
CA VAL A 19 -1.22 1.48 -7.48
C VAL A 19 -1.86 0.93 -8.75
N GLU A 20 -2.78 1.68 -9.37
CA GLU A 20 -3.42 1.27 -10.62
C GLU A 20 -2.42 1.10 -11.74
N GLN A 21 -1.48 2.03 -11.89
CA GLN A 21 -0.44 1.95 -12.91
C GLN A 21 0.46 0.74 -12.69
N GLN A 22 0.83 0.46 -11.46
CA GLN A 22 1.65 -0.72 -11.14
C GLN A 22 0.90 -2.01 -11.44
N SER A 23 -0.38 -2.07 -11.10
CA SER A 23 -1.21 -3.23 -11.39
C SER A 23 -1.34 -3.46 -12.91
N LYS A 24 -1.56 -2.39 -13.68
CA LYS A 24 -1.67 -2.47 -15.14
C LYS A 24 -0.36 -2.88 -15.81
N SER A 25 0.77 -2.61 -15.17
CA SER A 25 2.08 -3.01 -15.72
C SER A 25 2.38 -4.49 -15.53
N GLY A 26 1.47 -5.24 -14.92
CA GLY A 26 1.60 -6.69 -14.73
C GLY A 26 2.07 -7.11 -13.35
N ARG A 27 2.29 -6.17 -12.43
CA ARG A 27 2.66 -6.52 -11.06
C ARG A 27 1.43 -7.03 -10.31
N SER A 28 1.60 -8.15 -9.61
CA SER A 28 0.53 -8.71 -8.78
C SER A 28 0.43 -7.89 -7.48
N ILE A 29 -0.66 -7.13 -7.35
CA ILE A 29 -0.86 -6.21 -6.24
C ILE A 29 -2.26 -6.38 -5.68
N ARG A 30 -2.36 -6.39 -4.35
CA ARG A 30 -3.63 -6.23 -3.65
C ARG A 30 -3.47 -5.08 -2.66
N SER A 31 -4.38 -4.12 -2.71
CA SER A 31 -4.32 -2.94 -1.88
C SER A 31 -5.71 -2.62 -1.35
N GLY A 32 -5.79 -2.22 -0.11
CA GLY A 32 -7.05 -1.86 0.51
C GLY A 32 -6.85 -1.16 1.84
N TYR A 33 -7.95 -0.85 2.48
CA TYR A 33 -7.95 -0.23 3.80
C TYR A 33 -8.53 -1.20 4.84
N LEU A 34 -8.11 -0.99 6.08
CA LEU A 34 -8.52 -1.83 7.19
C LEU A 34 -9.72 -1.19 7.90
N VAL A 35 -10.63 -2.03 8.34
CA VAL A 35 -11.85 -1.60 9.04
C VAL A 35 -11.98 -2.33 10.37
N ASP A 36 -12.78 -1.75 11.27
CA ASP A 36 -13.10 -2.38 12.54
C ASP A 36 -14.25 -3.40 12.39
N GLY A 37 -14.71 -3.95 13.51
CA GLY A 37 -15.80 -4.92 13.52
C GLY A 37 -17.14 -4.36 13.02
N ASN A 38 -17.28 -3.04 12.92
CA ASN A 38 -18.45 -2.38 12.37
C ASN A 38 -18.21 -1.87 10.95
N ARG A 39 -17.14 -2.31 10.30
CA ARG A 39 -16.74 -1.93 8.95
C ARG A 39 -16.42 -0.44 8.80
N ARG A 40 -15.98 0.20 9.88
CA ARG A 40 -15.57 1.60 9.85
C ARG A 40 -14.08 1.69 9.51
N PRO A 41 -13.69 2.53 8.54
CA PRO A 41 -12.29 2.74 8.23
C PRO A 41 -11.56 3.49 9.34
N GLY A 42 -10.24 3.48 9.31
CA GLY A 42 -9.40 4.16 10.29
C GLY A 42 -8.27 3.29 10.81
N GLY A 43 -8.24 2.02 10.43
CA GLY A 43 -7.17 1.10 10.83
C GLY A 43 -5.95 1.11 9.91
N GLY A 44 -5.88 2.05 8.98
CA GLY A 44 -4.80 2.14 8.03
C GLY A 44 -5.05 1.37 6.73
N GLY A 45 -4.00 1.11 5.98
CA GLY A 45 -4.05 0.38 4.73
C GLY A 45 -3.17 -0.85 4.75
N LEU A 46 -3.46 -1.76 3.84
CA LEU A 46 -2.63 -2.94 3.61
C LEU A 46 -2.33 -3.03 2.12
N LEU A 47 -1.06 -3.19 1.79
CA LEU A 47 -0.59 -3.37 0.42
C LEU A 47 0.19 -4.67 0.36
N MET A 48 -0.24 -5.58 -0.49
CA MET A 48 0.41 -6.88 -0.70
C MET A 48 0.88 -6.97 -2.14
N PHE A 49 2.11 -7.40 -2.34
CA PHE A 49 2.68 -7.53 -3.69
C PHE A 49 3.81 -8.53 -3.70
N GLU A 50 4.18 -8.96 -4.89
CA GLU A 50 5.28 -9.87 -5.08
C GLU A 50 6.56 -9.12 -5.43
N ALA A 51 7.68 -9.60 -4.91
CA ALA A 51 8.99 -9.07 -5.23
C ALA A 51 10.03 -10.20 -5.16
N ALA A 52 11.13 -10.03 -5.87
CA ALA A 52 12.18 -11.03 -5.90
C ALA A 52 13.03 -11.03 -4.62
N SER A 53 13.05 -9.90 -3.92
CA SER A 53 13.84 -9.75 -2.68
C SER A 53 13.22 -8.66 -1.80
N TYR A 54 13.64 -8.62 -0.54
CA TYR A 54 13.26 -7.55 0.36
C TYR A 54 13.74 -6.18 -0.14
N ASP A 55 14.97 -6.12 -0.64
CA ASP A 55 15.54 -4.87 -1.14
C ASP A 55 14.77 -4.35 -2.36
N GLU A 56 14.36 -5.23 -3.26
CA GLU A 56 13.51 -4.86 -4.39
C GLU A 56 12.16 -4.34 -3.90
N ALA A 57 11.55 -5.02 -2.94
CA ALA A 57 10.28 -4.62 -2.37
C ALA A 57 10.38 -3.24 -1.72
N LEU A 58 11.44 -3.02 -0.97
CA LEU A 58 11.69 -1.73 -0.30
C LEU A 58 11.83 -0.60 -1.31
N ALA A 59 12.66 -0.81 -2.34
CA ALA A 59 12.87 0.20 -3.38
C ALA A 59 11.56 0.52 -4.10
N TRP A 60 10.74 -0.48 -4.35
CA TRP A 60 9.48 -0.30 -5.05
C TRP A 60 8.46 0.47 -4.18
N VAL A 61 8.27 0.06 -2.93
CA VAL A 61 7.26 0.67 -2.07
C VAL A 61 7.59 2.12 -1.73
N GLN A 62 8.87 2.48 -1.71
CA GLN A 62 9.31 3.86 -1.47
C GLN A 62 8.92 4.81 -2.61
N GLN A 63 8.43 4.30 -3.73
CA GLN A 63 7.89 5.12 -4.81
C GLN A 63 6.44 5.56 -4.56
N ASP A 64 5.76 4.96 -3.57
CA ASP A 64 4.39 5.32 -3.23
C ASP A 64 4.32 6.80 -2.83
N PRO A 65 3.45 7.59 -3.47
CA PRO A 65 3.35 9.02 -3.15
C PRO A 65 3.05 9.32 -1.67
N MET A 66 2.30 8.48 -1.00
CA MET A 66 1.99 8.67 0.43
C MET A 66 3.23 8.48 1.30
N ILE A 67 4.10 7.55 0.93
CA ILE A 67 5.35 7.28 1.64
C ILE A 67 6.36 8.36 1.32
N ARG A 68 6.49 8.75 0.05
CA ARG A 68 7.42 9.81 -0.37
C ARG A 68 7.10 11.15 0.26
N ALA A 69 5.83 11.43 0.51
CA ALA A 69 5.39 12.65 1.15
C ALA A 69 5.45 12.58 2.68
N ASP A 70 5.89 11.45 3.24
CA ASP A 70 6.01 11.22 4.68
C ASP A 70 4.68 11.43 5.42
N LEU A 71 3.60 11.00 4.79
CA LEU A 71 2.24 11.19 5.33
C LEU A 71 1.75 10.03 6.16
N VAL A 72 2.45 8.90 6.11
CA VAL A 72 2.03 7.67 6.78
C VAL A 72 3.21 7.04 7.49
N ALA A 73 2.94 6.43 8.63
CA ALA A 73 3.86 5.49 9.23
C ALA A 73 3.65 4.15 8.55
N TRP A 74 4.71 3.44 8.22
CA TRP A 74 4.60 2.19 7.49
C TRP A 74 5.66 1.20 7.91
N THR A 75 5.37 -0.06 7.67
CA THR A 75 6.31 -1.16 7.86
C THR A 75 6.28 -2.03 6.62
N LEU A 76 7.39 -2.69 6.33
CA LEU A 76 7.49 -3.65 5.25
C LEU A 76 7.93 -4.99 5.83
N GLN A 77 7.18 -6.03 5.50
CA GLN A 77 7.48 -7.37 5.98
C GLN A 77 7.34 -8.37 4.84
N GLU A 78 8.22 -9.34 4.80
CA GLU A 78 8.05 -10.45 3.89
C GLU A 78 7.08 -11.45 4.52
N TRP A 79 6.08 -11.84 3.74
CA TRP A 79 5.13 -12.87 4.14
C TRP A 79 5.38 -14.12 3.33
N ILE A 80 5.61 -15.22 4.03
CA ILE A 80 5.81 -16.52 3.41
C ILE A 80 4.59 -17.37 3.75
N PRO A 81 3.65 -17.53 2.80
CA PRO A 81 2.47 -18.35 3.04
C PRO A 81 2.88 -19.82 3.14
N VAL A 82 2.47 -20.46 4.22
CA VAL A 82 2.81 -21.86 4.48
C VAL A 82 1.63 -22.78 4.18
N ILE A 83 0.42 -22.28 4.44
CA ILE A 83 -0.81 -23.03 4.23
C ILE A 83 -1.80 -22.12 3.51
N GLY A 84 -2.52 -22.69 2.57
CA GLY A 84 -3.56 -21.97 1.82
C GLY A 84 -3.11 -21.69 0.40
N GLU A 85 -3.93 -22.07 -0.57
CA GLU A 85 -3.71 -21.81 -1.99
C GLU A 85 -4.48 -20.57 -2.42
N GLY A 86 -4.02 -19.95 -3.50
CA GLY A 86 -4.72 -18.80 -4.08
C GLY A 86 -4.55 -17.52 -3.31
N LEU A 87 -3.67 -17.48 -2.33
CA LEU A 87 -3.34 -16.25 -1.64
C LEU A 87 -2.49 -15.34 -2.51
N PRO A 88 -2.59 -14.02 -2.30
CA PRO A 88 -2.03 -13.04 -3.21
C PRO A 88 -0.56 -13.18 -3.45
#